data_277ea66801c7b1f8298bc341bddda5f5
#
_entry.id   277ea66801c7b1f8298bc341bddda5f5
#
_cell.length_a   1.000
_cell.length_b   1.000
_cell.length_c   1.000
_cell.angle_alpha   90.00
_cell.angle_beta   90.00
_cell.angle_gamma   90.00
#
_symmetry.space_group_name_H-M   'P 1'
#
loop_
_entity.id
_entity.type
_entity.pdbx_description
1 polymer ?
#
loop_
_entity_poly.entity_id
_entity_poly.type
_entity_poly.pdbx_seq_one_letter_code
_entity_poly.pdbx_strand_id
1 'polypeptide(L)'
;MAIIAIVGRPNVGKSSIFNRMVGRRAAIVDDQPGVTRDRIYGEAEWAGRKFYVVDTGGIMSEVDHPFIDLIAKQVDLALDESSAVIFVIDGRQGITPMDQDIAIKLRKGGKPVIVAMNKLDNQRQEDEMLCEAYSLGFDAVIATSAEHNTGFDDIFDAVVSILPPDDFESEEDDIRVAIVGRPNVGKSS
;
A
#
# COMPACT_ATOMS: atom_id res chain seq x y z
N MET A 1 -10.30 8.58 6.02
CA MET A 1 -9.64 8.20 4.73
C MET A 1 -9.01 6.84 4.90
N ALA A 2 -9.13 5.92 3.94
CA ALA A 2 -8.63 4.56 4.06
C ALA A 2 -7.11 4.48 3.90
N ILE A 3 -6.47 3.56 4.63
CA ILE A 3 -5.02 3.31 4.55
C ILE A 3 -4.80 1.89 4.03
N ILE A 4 -3.95 1.74 3.03
CA ILE A 4 -3.53 0.47 2.45
C ILE A 4 -2.07 0.23 2.83
N ALA A 5 -1.79 -0.84 3.57
CA ALA A 5 -0.42 -1.19 3.93
C ALA A 5 0.19 -2.17 2.94
N ILE A 6 1.45 -1.96 2.58
CA ILE A 6 2.21 -2.89 1.75
C ILE A 6 3.14 -3.70 2.65
N VAL A 7 2.96 -5.01 2.68
CA VAL A 7 3.78 -5.94 3.46
C VAL A 7 4.41 -7.02 2.59
N GLY A 8 5.43 -7.68 3.11
CA GLY A 8 6.15 -8.77 2.45
C GLY A 8 7.60 -8.79 2.91
N ARG A 9 8.29 -9.88 2.62
CA ARG A 9 9.72 -10.02 2.95
C ARG A 9 10.58 -8.99 2.21
N PRO A 10 11.82 -8.75 2.60
CA PRO A 10 12.72 -7.85 1.89
C PRO A 10 12.96 -8.25 0.44
N ASN A 11 13.23 -7.26 -0.38
CA ASN A 11 13.62 -7.40 -1.79
C ASN A 11 12.52 -7.98 -2.72
N VAL A 12 11.28 -8.16 -2.25
CA VAL A 12 10.15 -8.56 -3.12
C VAL A 12 9.64 -7.42 -4.00
N GLY A 13 10.06 -6.17 -3.73
CA GLY A 13 9.69 -4.99 -4.51
C GLY A 13 8.58 -4.13 -3.91
N LYS A 14 8.40 -4.14 -2.58
CA LYS A 14 7.41 -3.30 -1.87
C LYS A 14 7.51 -1.83 -2.24
N SER A 15 8.70 -1.24 -2.12
CA SER A 15 8.91 0.18 -2.44
C SER A 15 8.72 0.49 -3.92
N SER A 16 8.96 -0.46 -4.81
CA SER A 16 8.66 -0.30 -6.24
C SER A 16 7.16 -0.26 -6.48
N ILE A 17 6.37 -1.12 -5.82
CA ILE A 17 4.91 -1.11 -5.87
C ILE A 17 4.39 0.19 -5.26
N PHE A 18 4.87 0.58 -4.07
CA PHE A 18 4.51 1.85 -3.43
C PHE A 18 4.71 3.03 -4.38
N ASN A 19 5.90 3.17 -4.96
CA ASN A 19 6.21 4.27 -5.87
C ASN A 19 5.33 4.30 -7.13
N ARG A 20 4.90 3.13 -7.61
CA ARG A 20 3.97 3.02 -8.73
C ARG A 20 2.55 3.44 -8.34
N MET A 21 2.10 3.04 -7.15
CA MET A 21 0.75 3.37 -6.67
C MET A 21 0.58 4.85 -6.35
N VAL A 22 1.58 5.47 -5.74
CA VAL A 22 1.57 6.90 -5.37
C VAL A 22 1.85 7.79 -6.60
N GLY A 23 2.47 7.24 -7.64
CA GLY A 23 2.82 7.99 -8.85
C GLY A 23 3.88 9.06 -8.58
N ARG A 24 3.84 10.16 -9.38
CA ARG A 24 4.76 11.30 -9.25
C ARG A 24 4.31 12.34 -8.22
N ARG A 25 3.15 12.18 -7.60
CA ARG A 25 2.67 13.05 -6.52
C ARG A 25 3.42 12.68 -5.26
N ALA A 26 4.13 13.66 -4.71
CA ALA A 26 5.08 13.50 -3.62
C ALA A 26 4.54 12.69 -2.45
N ALA A 27 5.34 11.73 -1.98
CA ALA A 27 5.15 11.14 -0.67
C ALA A 27 5.13 12.27 0.37
N ILE A 28 4.03 12.42 1.09
CA ILE A 28 3.96 13.32 2.23
C ILE A 28 4.66 12.59 3.37
N VAL A 29 5.86 13.04 3.71
CA VAL A 29 6.48 12.70 4.98
C VAL A 29 5.71 13.52 6.02
N ASP A 30 4.74 12.92 6.68
CA ASP A 30 3.96 13.61 7.70
C ASP A 30 4.80 13.73 8.98
N ASP A 31 5.26 14.96 9.25
CA ASP A 31 5.94 15.36 10.48
C ASP A 31 4.90 15.60 11.62
N GLN A 32 3.92 14.70 11.81
CA GLN A 32 3.06 14.84 12.98
C GLN A 32 3.82 14.39 14.25
N PRO A 33 3.85 15.26 15.28
CA PRO A 33 4.49 14.93 16.57
C PRO A 33 3.73 13.78 17.24
N GLY A 34 4.33 12.59 17.30
CA GLY A 34 3.76 11.42 17.95
C GLY A 34 3.62 10.19 17.06
N VAL A 35 3.83 10.29 15.75
CA VAL A 35 3.92 9.17 14.81
C VAL A 35 5.40 8.83 14.61
N THR A 36 5.77 7.55 14.73
CA THR A 36 7.15 7.08 14.57
C THR A 36 7.73 7.52 13.22
N ARG A 37 8.91 8.15 13.26
CA ARG A 37 9.60 8.91 12.20
C ARG A 37 9.95 8.15 10.91
N ASP A 38 9.52 6.89 10.72
CA ASP A 38 10.09 6.00 9.70
C ASP A 38 9.07 5.46 8.69
N ARG A 39 7.89 6.07 8.56
CA ARG A 39 6.86 5.62 7.62
C ARG A 39 6.69 6.59 6.48
N ILE A 40 6.69 6.05 5.28
CA ILE A 40 6.42 6.82 4.07
C ILE A 40 4.97 6.58 3.70
N TYR A 41 4.13 7.60 3.85
CA TYR A 41 2.76 7.61 3.37
C TYR A 41 2.72 8.30 2.00
N GLY A 42 1.93 7.74 1.10
CA GLY A 42 1.68 8.36 -0.18
C GLY A 42 0.19 8.38 -0.48
N GLU A 43 -0.31 9.48 -1.01
CA GLU A 43 -1.68 9.57 -1.49
C GLU A 43 -1.78 8.91 -2.86
N ALA A 44 -2.80 8.05 -3.03
CA ALA A 44 -3.16 7.45 -4.30
C ALA A 44 -4.63 7.75 -4.61
N GLU A 45 -4.95 7.82 -5.90
CA GLU A 45 -6.30 8.05 -6.39
C GLU A 45 -6.60 7.10 -7.55
N TRP A 46 -7.75 6.41 -7.49
CA TRP A 46 -8.22 5.53 -8.54
C TRP A 46 -9.75 5.55 -8.63
N ALA A 47 -10.28 5.62 -9.84
CA ALA A 47 -11.73 5.69 -10.09
C ALA A 47 -12.45 6.76 -9.24
N GLY A 48 -11.80 7.91 -9.00
CA GLY A 48 -12.34 9.01 -8.18
C GLY A 48 -12.26 8.77 -6.67
N ARG A 49 -11.66 7.67 -6.22
CA ARG A 49 -11.48 7.35 -4.79
C ARG A 49 -10.04 7.61 -4.36
N LYS A 50 -9.90 8.32 -3.24
CA LYS A 50 -8.61 8.64 -2.64
C LYS A 50 -8.34 7.76 -1.43
N PHE A 51 -7.11 7.29 -1.29
CA PHE A 51 -6.65 6.51 -0.16
C PHE A 51 -5.15 6.72 0.07
N TYR A 52 -4.68 6.41 1.26
CA TYR A 52 -3.26 6.42 1.56
C TYR A 52 -2.65 5.04 1.37
N VAL A 53 -1.43 5.01 0.87
CA VAL A 53 -0.60 3.81 0.80
C VAL A 53 0.57 3.98 1.75
N VAL A 54 0.94 2.95 2.51
CA VAL A 54 2.09 2.98 3.40
C VAL A 54 3.05 1.84 3.07
N ASP A 55 4.32 2.17 2.83
CA ASP A 55 5.40 1.18 2.69
C ASP A 55 5.96 0.83 4.07
N THR A 56 5.70 -0.39 4.53
CA THR A 56 6.24 -0.87 5.80
C THR A 56 7.71 -1.28 5.72
N GLY A 57 8.27 -1.35 4.50
CA GLY A 57 9.67 -1.72 4.26
C GLY A 57 10.70 -0.65 4.61
N GLY A 58 10.29 0.62 4.70
CA GLY A 58 11.15 1.75 5.05
C GLY A 58 11.60 1.78 6.52
N ILE A 59 10.97 0.99 7.39
CA ILE A 59 11.22 0.94 8.84
C ILE A 59 12.56 0.25 9.21
N MET A 60 13.32 -0.22 8.22
CA MET A 60 14.41 -1.18 8.39
C MET A 60 15.80 -0.61 8.72
N SER A 61 15.97 0.68 9.00
CA SER A 61 17.32 1.25 9.00
C SER A 61 18.15 1.12 10.30
N GLU A 62 17.60 0.76 11.45
CA GLU A 62 18.40 0.87 12.70
C GLU A 62 18.09 -0.09 13.86
N VAL A 63 17.77 -1.36 13.70
CA VAL A 63 17.62 -2.22 14.90
C VAL A 63 18.28 -3.59 14.77
N ASP A 64 19.18 -3.91 15.73
CA ASP A 64 19.83 -5.21 15.99
C ASP A 64 18.86 -6.30 16.50
N HIS A 65 17.73 -6.50 15.82
CA HIS A 65 16.79 -7.59 16.17
C HIS A 65 16.83 -8.73 15.14
N PRO A 66 16.55 -9.98 15.55
CA PRO A 66 16.41 -11.08 14.61
C PRO A 66 15.41 -10.70 13.52
N PHE A 67 15.80 -10.88 12.28
CA PHE A 67 15.11 -10.45 11.06
C PHE A 67 13.62 -10.87 11.01
N ILE A 68 13.30 -12.04 11.58
CA ILE A 68 11.93 -12.60 11.64
C ILE A 68 11.02 -11.77 12.55
N ASP A 69 11.53 -11.32 13.70
CA ASP A 69 10.74 -10.52 14.66
C ASP A 69 10.39 -9.15 14.08
N LEU A 70 11.25 -8.62 13.26
CA LEU A 70 11.03 -7.33 12.61
C LEU A 70 9.91 -7.40 11.57
N ILE A 71 9.90 -8.44 10.73
CA ILE A 71 8.83 -8.68 9.75
C ILE A 71 7.50 -8.93 10.49
N ALA A 72 7.53 -9.70 11.57
CA ALA A 72 6.35 -9.94 12.37
C ALA A 72 5.73 -8.64 12.92
N LYS A 73 6.57 -7.73 13.43
CA LYS A 73 6.13 -6.40 13.89
C LYS A 73 5.58 -5.54 12.76
N GLN A 74 6.18 -5.57 11.57
CA GLN A 74 5.67 -4.85 10.40
C GLN A 74 4.27 -5.31 10.00
N VAL A 75 4.02 -6.61 10.03
CA VAL A 75 2.70 -7.19 9.75
C VAL A 75 1.68 -6.78 10.82
N ASP A 76 2.06 -6.80 12.11
CA ASP A 76 1.17 -6.36 13.19
C ASP A 76 0.77 -4.89 13.02
N LEU A 77 1.74 -4.03 12.79
CA LEU A 77 1.49 -2.61 12.56
C LEU A 77 0.61 -2.36 11.32
N ALA A 78 0.87 -3.11 10.24
CA ALA A 78 0.03 -3.04 9.04
C ALA A 78 -1.41 -3.45 9.32
N LEU A 79 -1.60 -4.50 10.12
CA LEU A 79 -2.93 -4.97 10.53
C LEU A 79 -3.64 -3.97 11.44
N ASP A 80 -2.93 -3.31 12.36
CA ASP A 80 -3.55 -2.38 13.30
C ASP A 80 -4.03 -1.09 12.62
N GLU A 81 -3.27 -0.56 11.67
CA GLU A 81 -3.46 0.79 11.15
C GLU A 81 -4.13 0.85 9.77
N SER A 82 -4.13 -0.24 9.00
CA SER A 82 -4.67 -0.23 7.65
C SER A 82 -6.11 -0.71 7.56
N SER A 83 -6.81 -0.28 6.52
CA SER A 83 -8.13 -0.81 6.13
C SER A 83 -8.00 -2.11 5.34
N ALA A 84 -6.91 -2.26 4.59
CA ALA A 84 -6.59 -3.46 3.81
C ALA A 84 -5.07 -3.56 3.61
N VAL A 85 -4.61 -4.73 3.20
CA VAL A 85 -3.19 -5.05 3.04
C VAL A 85 -2.90 -5.53 1.63
N ILE A 86 -1.82 -5.03 1.02
CA ILE A 86 -1.22 -5.61 -0.18
C ILE A 86 -0.04 -6.47 0.27
N PHE A 87 -0.15 -7.77 0.10
CA PHE A 87 0.90 -8.73 0.41
C PHE A 87 1.73 -9.03 -0.83
N VAL A 88 2.98 -8.55 -0.84
CA VAL A 88 3.88 -8.65 -1.99
C VAL A 88 4.76 -9.88 -1.87
N ILE A 89 4.76 -10.71 -2.92
CA ILE A 89 5.57 -11.92 -3.06
C ILE A 89 6.43 -11.81 -4.32
N ASP A 90 7.63 -12.37 -4.29
CA ASP A 90 8.53 -12.43 -5.45
C ASP A 90 8.17 -13.64 -6.33
N GLY A 91 7.50 -13.39 -7.46
CA GLY A 91 7.06 -14.44 -8.39
C GLY A 91 8.20 -15.19 -9.07
N ARG A 92 9.41 -14.62 -9.14
CA ARG A 92 10.59 -15.34 -9.68
C ARG A 92 11.11 -16.39 -8.71
N GLN A 93 10.97 -16.16 -7.40
CA GLN A 93 11.44 -17.06 -6.35
C GLN A 93 10.36 -18.04 -5.88
N GLY A 94 9.09 -17.78 -6.21
CA GLY A 94 7.96 -18.51 -5.68
C GLY A 94 7.72 -18.27 -4.18
N ILE A 95 6.85 -19.08 -3.60
CA ILE A 95 6.44 -18.95 -2.19
C ILE A 95 7.50 -19.59 -1.29
N THR A 96 8.02 -18.79 -0.37
CA THR A 96 8.99 -19.23 0.64
C THR A 96 8.31 -19.55 1.97
N PRO A 97 8.97 -20.29 2.90
CA PRO A 97 8.44 -20.49 4.25
C PRO A 97 8.09 -19.17 4.97
N MET A 98 8.88 -18.13 4.75
CA MET A 98 8.63 -16.80 5.31
C MET A 98 7.34 -16.17 4.76
N ASP A 99 7.06 -16.33 3.47
CA ASP A 99 5.80 -15.87 2.87
C ASP A 99 4.61 -16.63 3.47
N GLN A 100 4.77 -17.94 3.75
CA GLN A 100 3.74 -18.73 4.43
C GLN A 100 3.47 -18.25 5.86
N ASP A 101 4.52 -17.92 6.63
CA ASP A 101 4.38 -17.38 7.99
C ASP A 101 3.66 -16.03 7.99
N ILE A 102 4.03 -15.14 7.05
CA ILE A 102 3.33 -13.86 6.84
C ILE A 102 1.86 -14.10 6.49
N ALA A 103 1.58 -15.01 5.56
CA ALA A 103 0.21 -15.34 5.14
C ALA A 103 -0.65 -15.85 6.31
N ILE A 104 -0.10 -16.72 7.15
CA ILE A 104 -0.78 -17.22 8.37
C ILE A 104 -1.15 -16.05 9.28
N LYS A 105 -0.24 -15.11 9.47
CA LYS A 105 -0.44 -13.95 10.34
C LYS A 105 -1.50 -12.99 9.77
N LEU A 106 -1.43 -12.69 8.47
CA LEU A 106 -2.40 -11.85 7.77
C LEU A 106 -3.81 -12.44 7.85
N ARG A 107 -3.98 -13.75 7.63
CA ARG A 107 -5.27 -14.41 7.76
C ARG A 107 -5.85 -14.33 9.17
N LYS A 108 -5.00 -14.46 10.20
CA LYS A 108 -5.43 -14.30 11.60
C LYS A 108 -5.86 -12.86 11.91
N GLY A 109 -5.29 -11.88 11.22
CA GLY A 109 -5.64 -10.47 11.38
C GLY A 109 -7.01 -10.09 10.85
N GLY A 110 -7.62 -10.92 9.99
CA GLY A 110 -9.01 -10.77 9.51
C GLY A 110 -9.27 -9.56 8.63
N LYS A 111 -8.23 -8.85 8.17
CA LYS A 111 -8.37 -7.74 7.23
C LYS A 111 -8.37 -8.23 5.78
N PRO A 112 -8.99 -7.50 4.85
CA PRO A 112 -8.88 -7.80 3.43
C PRO A 112 -7.41 -7.77 2.98
N VAL A 113 -7.01 -8.80 2.22
CA VAL A 113 -5.64 -8.94 1.71
C VAL A 113 -5.69 -9.16 0.20
N ILE A 114 -4.89 -8.40 -0.52
CA ILE A 114 -4.60 -8.58 -1.94
C ILE A 114 -3.18 -9.10 -2.07
N VAL A 115 -2.99 -10.27 -2.66
CA VAL A 115 -1.65 -10.81 -2.94
C VAL A 115 -1.17 -10.27 -4.28
N ALA A 116 -0.05 -9.55 -4.26
CA ALA A 116 0.64 -9.08 -5.46
C ALA A 116 1.86 -9.97 -5.74
N MET A 117 1.75 -10.85 -6.73
CA MET A 117 2.86 -11.66 -7.23
C MET A 117 3.73 -10.79 -8.14
N ASN A 118 4.74 -10.15 -7.56
CA ASN A 118 5.59 -9.21 -8.28
C ASN A 118 6.74 -9.90 -9.02
N LYS A 119 7.31 -9.22 -10.03
CA LYS A 119 8.42 -9.68 -10.88
C LYS A 119 8.04 -10.85 -11.79
N LEU A 120 6.77 -10.99 -12.14
CA LEU A 120 6.30 -11.92 -13.15
C LEU A 120 6.41 -11.25 -14.53
N ASP A 121 7.47 -11.58 -15.24
CA ASP A 121 7.77 -11.02 -16.56
C ASP A 121 7.49 -12.02 -17.69
N ASN A 122 7.04 -13.23 -17.36
CA ASN A 122 6.84 -14.31 -18.31
C ASN A 122 5.47 -14.98 -18.11
N GLN A 123 4.61 -14.83 -19.10
CA GLN A 123 3.23 -15.32 -19.09
C GLN A 123 3.09 -16.84 -18.88
N ARG A 124 4.10 -17.64 -19.23
CA ARG A 124 4.05 -19.10 -18.99
C ARG A 124 4.27 -19.50 -17.54
N GLN A 125 4.98 -18.69 -16.77
CA GLN A 125 5.21 -18.93 -15.34
C GLN A 125 4.10 -18.31 -14.48
N GLU A 126 3.36 -17.36 -15.06
CA GLU A 126 2.32 -16.62 -14.37
C GLU A 126 1.22 -17.52 -13.83
N ASP A 127 0.64 -18.38 -14.68
CA ASP A 127 -0.47 -19.27 -14.31
C ASP A 127 -0.07 -20.25 -13.18
N GLU A 128 1.15 -20.81 -13.28
CA GLU A 128 1.66 -21.74 -12.27
C GLU A 128 1.89 -21.05 -10.92
N MET A 129 2.50 -19.87 -10.93
CA MET A 129 2.79 -19.09 -9.73
C MET A 129 1.50 -18.53 -9.09
N LEU A 130 0.54 -18.14 -9.89
CA LEU A 130 -0.76 -17.72 -9.37
C LEU A 130 -1.51 -18.88 -8.69
N CYS A 131 -1.51 -20.06 -9.29
CA CYS A 131 -2.08 -21.26 -8.66
C CYS A 131 -1.43 -21.58 -7.32
N GLU A 132 -0.10 -21.46 -7.24
CA GLU A 132 0.63 -21.64 -5.99
C GLU A 132 0.25 -20.58 -4.97
N ALA A 133 0.11 -19.31 -5.38
CA ALA A 133 -0.25 -18.20 -4.50
C ALA A 133 -1.67 -18.33 -3.92
N TYR A 134 -2.61 -18.88 -4.66
CA TYR A 134 -3.95 -19.19 -4.13
C TYR A 134 -3.91 -20.21 -2.98
N SER A 135 -2.89 -21.07 -2.92
CA SER A 135 -2.71 -22.00 -1.80
C SER A 135 -2.47 -21.31 -0.45
N LEU A 136 -2.07 -20.03 -0.47
CA LEU A 136 -1.95 -19.20 0.73
C LEU A 136 -3.31 -18.86 1.36
N GLY A 137 -4.43 -19.12 0.67
CA GLY A 137 -5.79 -18.95 1.17
C GLY A 137 -6.30 -17.51 1.14
N PHE A 138 -5.93 -16.76 0.10
CA PHE A 138 -6.46 -15.43 -0.20
C PHE A 138 -7.27 -15.46 -1.51
N ASP A 139 -8.36 -14.70 -1.57
CA ASP A 139 -9.26 -14.67 -2.72
C ASP A 139 -8.73 -13.80 -3.87
N ALA A 140 -7.99 -12.73 -3.54
CA ALA A 140 -7.42 -11.80 -4.50
C ALA A 140 -5.92 -12.06 -4.69
N VAL A 141 -5.55 -12.64 -5.83
CA VAL A 141 -4.14 -12.88 -6.24
C VAL A 141 -3.94 -12.26 -7.61
N ILE A 142 -2.99 -11.35 -7.73
CA ILE A 142 -2.76 -10.54 -8.93
C ILE A 142 -1.29 -10.66 -9.35
N ALA A 143 -1.07 -11.04 -10.62
CA ALA A 143 0.25 -11.01 -11.23
C ALA A 143 0.67 -9.57 -11.53
N THR A 144 1.87 -9.19 -11.13
CA THR A 144 2.37 -7.84 -11.32
C THR A 144 3.84 -7.81 -11.73
N SER A 145 4.21 -6.74 -12.43
CA SER A 145 5.60 -6.38 -12.61
C SER A 145 5.78 -4.88 -12.38
N ALA A 146 6.37 -4.51 -11.25
CA ALA A 146 6.67 -3.11 -10.96
C ALA A 146 7.71 -2.54 -11.95
N GLU A 147 8.55 -3.37 -12.53
CA GLU A 147 9.51 -2.99 -13.56
C GLU A 147 8.81 -2.63 -14.87
N HIS A 148 7.88 -3.46 -15.32
CA HIS A 148 7.16 -3.30 -16.59
C HIS A 148 5.83 -2.55 -16.48
N ASN A 149 5.44 -2.16 -15.27
CA ASN A 149 4.17 -1.48 -14.97
C ASN A 149 2.93 -2.29 -15.41
N THR A 150 2.93 -3.60 -15.18
CA THR A 150 1.81 -4.49 -15.49
C THR A 150 1.08 -4.93 -14.22
N GLY A 151 -0.25 -5.18 -14.31
CA GLY A 151 -1.11 -5.65 -13.21
C GLY A 151 -1.48 -4.59 -12.17
N PHE A 152 -1.10 -3.31 -12.37
CA PHE A 152 -1.43 -2.25 -11.41
C PHE A 152 -2.88 -1.82 -11.46
N ASP A 153 -3.48 -1.80 -12.64
CA ASP A 153 -4.90 -1.48 -12.79
C ASP A 153 -5.76 -2.48 -12.02
N ASP A 154 -5.40 -3.79 -12.10
CA ASP A 154 -6.08 -4.85 -11.35
C ASP A 154 -5.88 -4.71 -9.82
N ILE A 155 -4.68 -4.29 -9.37
CA ILE A 155 -4.44 -3.98 -7.94
C ILE A 155 -5.31 -2.82 -7.50
N PHE A 156 -5.36 -1.74 -8.28
CA PHE A 156 -6.16 -0.57 -7.93
C PHE A 156 -7.66 -0.89 -7.90
N ASP A 157 -8.16 -1.64 -8.86
CA ASP A 157 -9.55 -2.08 -8.91
C ASP A 157 -9.88 -2.97 -7.70
N ALA A 158 -9.00 -3.92 -7.35
CA ALA A 158 -9.14 -4.75 -6.17
C ALA A 158 -9.13 -3.90 -4.88
N VAL A 159 -8.21 -2.93 -4.75
CA VAL A 159 -8.18 -2.00 -3.62
C VAL A 159 -9.50 -1.24 -3.50
N VAL A 160 -9.97 -0.62 -4.57
CA VAL A 160 -11.20 0.17 -4.55
C VAL A 160 -12.43 -0.69 -4.20
N SER A 161 -12.46 -1.95 -4.65
CA SER A 161 -13.58 -2.87 -4.37
C SER A 161 -13.73 -3.25 -2.90
N ILE A 162 -12.62 -3.24 -2.15
CA ILE A 162 -12.61 -3.63 -0.72
C ILE A 162 -12.60 -2.42 0.23
N LEU A 163 -12.39 -1.22 -0.28
CA LEU A 163 -12.50 -0.02 0.54
C LEU A 163 -13.94 0.18 1.00
N PRO A 164 -14.15 0.59 2.27
CA PRO A 164 -15.47 0.97 2.72
C PRO A 164 -16.05 2.04 1.78
N PRO A 165 -17.38 2.06 1.56
CA PRO A 165 -17.99 3.16 0.82
C PRO A 165 -17.44 4.46 1.42
N ASP A 166 -17.00 5.38 0.55
CA ASP A 166 -16.63 6.69 1.06
C ASP A 166 -17.88 7.25 1.74
N ASP A 167 -17.80 7.51 3.03
CA ASP A 167 -18.58 8.56 3.62
C ASP A 167 -18.07 9.83 2.93
N PHE A 168 -18.60 10.08 1.74
CA PHE A 168 -18.54 11.40 1.14
C PHE A 168 -19.32 12.34 2.05
N GLU A 169 -18.75 12.79 3.13
CA GLU A 169 -18.82 14.21 3.35
C GLU A 169 -18.14 14.78 2.10
N SER A 170 -18.98 15.11 1.12
CA SER A 170 -18.57 16.06 0.09
C SER A 170 -17.83 17.15 0.86
N GLU A 171 -16.50 17.26 0.70
CA GLU A 171 -15.92 18.57 0.80
C GLU A 171 -16.79 19.34 -0.18
N GLU A 172 -17.82 20.00 0.36
CA GLU A 172 -18.55 21.01 -0.37
C GLU A 172 -17.44 21.79 -1.04
N ASP A 173 -17.51 21.92 -2.36
CA ASP A 173 -16.58 22.72 -3.13
C ASP A 173 -16.57 24.10 -2.47
N ASP A 174 -15.79 24.24 -1.40
CA ASP A 174 -15.57 25.50 -0.72
C ASP A 174 -14.96 26.40 -1.77
N ILE A 175 -15.78 27.27 -2.30
CA ILE A 175 -15.35 28.30 -3.27
C ILE A 175 -14.29 29.11 -2.54
N ARG A 176 -13.03 28.76 -2.72
CA ARG A 176 -11.91 29.49 -2.14
C ARG A 176 -11.80 30.83 -2.83
N VAL A 177 -12.36 31.89 -2.20
CA VAL A 177 -12.28 33.25 -2.69
C VAL A 177 -11.03 33.92 -2.12
N ALA A 178 -10.10 34.28 -3.00
CA ALA A 178 -8.96 35.12 -2.61
C ALA A 178 -9.29 36.58 -2.88
N ILE A 179 -9.28 37.43 -1.84
CA ILE A 179 -9.44 38.88 -1.96
C ILE A 179 -8.05 39.49 -2.21
N VAL A 180 -7.83 39.98 -3.42
CA VAL A 180 -6.56 40.61 -3.84
C VAL A 180 -6.76 42.11 -3.99
N GLY A 181 -5.82 42.91 -3.49
CA GLY A 181 -5.88 44.36 -3.63
C GLY A 181 -4.63 45.04 -3.09
N ARG A 182 -4.43 46.30 -3.43
CA ARG A 182 -3.33 47.13 -2.90
C ARG A 182 -3.41 47.27 -1.38
N PRO A 183 -2.32 47.58 -0.68
CA PRO A 183 -2.40 47.92 0.76
C PRO A 183 -3.40 49.07 1.00
N ASN A 184 -4.11 48.99 2.13
CA ASN A 184 -5.07 49.99 2.59
C ASN A 184 -6.34 50.21 1.75
N VAL A 185 -6.78 49.24 0.97
CA VAL A 185 -8.05 49.31 0.22
C VAL A 185 -9.24 48.60 0.91
N GLY A 186 -9.14 48.29 2.22
CA GLY A 186 -10.24 47.70 2.99
C GLY A 186 -10.44 46.20 2.81
N LYS A 187 -9.38 45.43 2.57
CA LYS A 187 -9.46 43.97 2.43
C LYS A 187 -9.87 43.23 3.71
N SER A 188 -9.71 43.86 4.87
CA SER A 188 -9.91 43.26 6.21
C SER A 188 -10.99 44.00 7.02
N SER A 189 -11.87 44.73 6.36
CA SER A 189 -12.99 45.43 7.06
C SER A 189 -14.18 44.55 7.14
#